data_3b2e17dc0e48e1d383cbf35f843b8f53
#
_entry.id   3b2e17dc0e48e1d383cbf35f843b8f53
#
_cell.length_a   1.000
_cell.length_b   1.000
_cell.length_c   1.000
_cell.angle_alpha   90.00
_cell.angle_beta   90.00
_cell.angle_gamma   90.00
#
_symmetry.space_group_name_H-M   'P 1'
#
loop_
_entity.id
_entity.type
_entity.pdbx_description
1 polymer ?
#
loop_
_entity_poly.entity_id
_entity_poly.type
_entity_poly.pdbx_seq_one_letter_code
_entity_poly.pdbx_strand_id
1 'polypeptide(L)'
;MSLNITQQLEKPVYPLNTFEFAEHLDKEDKFSKFREEFVIPTRRSLLNDDQATDDAALDEECTYLCGNSLGLMPKRARQLVNEEFDAWGRRGVEGHWSHPYNRPWATIDELVKEPLARLVGAKPIEVTAMNTLTSNLHIMLVSFYRPTEEKFKILIEKKAFPSDHYAVSSHLHSRGIDPNVGLLTVAPRPGEQTLRTEDIIDLIKKDKQIAVVMLAGVQYYTGQFFEIEKITKAGHEAGCIVGWDLAHAVGNVPLKLHDWGVDFACWCSYKYLNSGAGGIAGLFVHEKYKTDFERPRYAGWWGNQKENRFEMLPEFRPSEGASGYQLSNPSILAMNSLLGSLQVFEAAGGIKELRQKSYLITGYLERLLLSELKEEFDHDLVRILTPSDPEQRGCQLSLEFPTKMMEVFNGLHKLGIIVDERKPTVIRVAPAPLYNSYKDVYQFVKGLKKVMNQVYAN
;
A
#
# COMPACT_ATOMS: atom_id res chain seq x y z
N MET A 1 -8.91 -2.89 26.73
CA MET A 1 -7.44 -2.92 26.90
C MET A 1 -6.69 -1.91 26.00
N SER A 2 -7.25 -1.43 24.87
CA SER A 2 -6.62 -0.44 23.99
C SER A 2 -6.49 1.00 24.56
N LEU A 3 -7.24 1.33 25.57
CA LEU A 3 -7.14 2.63 26.29
C LEU A 3 -5.79 2.83 27.00
N ASN A 4 -5.07 1.76 27.30
CA ASN A 4 -3.89 1.81 28.16
C ASN A 4 -2.65 2.42 27.46
N ILE A 5 -2.48 2.24 26.15
CA ILE A 5 -1.24 2.70 25.49
C ILE A 5 -1.35 4.16 25.05
N THR A 6 -2.52 4.64 24.62
CA THR A 6 -2.72 6.08 24.41
C THR A 6 -2.51 6.85 25.72
N GLN A 7 -3.00 6.31 26.83
CA GLN A 7 -2.74 6.85 28.17
C GLN A 7 -1.25 6.76 28.56
N GLN A 8 -0.55 5.69 28.17
CA GLN A 8 0.89 5.55 28.41
C GLN A 8 1.72 6.57 27.63
N LEU A 9 1.29 6.93 26.42
CA LEU A 9 1.93 8.02 25.67
C LEU A 9 1.62 9.41 26.25
N GLU A 10 0.52 9.57 26.97
CA GLU A 10 0.15 10.83 27.64
C GLU A 10 0.75 10.95 29.03
N LYS A 11 0.91 9.85 29.74
CA LYS A 11 1.52 9.78 31.08
C LYS A 11 2.46 8.58 31.16
N PRO A 12 3.64 8.68 30.52
CA PRO A 12 4.56 7.56 30.43
C PRO A 12 5.13 7.18 31.79
N VAL A 13 5.23 5.86 32.05
CA VAL A 13 5.88 5.29 33.24
C VAL A 13 7.37 5.59 33.28
N TYR A 14 8.00 5.67 32.09
CA TYR A 14 9.37 6.09 31.85
C TYR A 14 9.38 7.35 30.98
N PRO A 15 10.44 8.16 31.01
CA PRO A 15 10.55 9.27 30.06
C PRO A 15 10.43 8.76 28.60
N LEU A 16 9.62 9.43 27.79
CA LEU A 16 9.26 9.03 26.43
C LEU A 16 10.49 8.76 25.53
N ASN A 17 11.56 9.46 25.77
CA ASN A 17 12.80 9.45 24.97
C ASN A 17 13.87 8.48 25.52
N THR A 18 13.48 7.49 26.32
CA THR A 18 14.39 6.46 26.85
C THR A 18 14.20 5.11 26.16
N PHE A 19 15.26 4.31 26.16
CA PHE A 19 15.21 2.94 25.64
C PHE A 19 14.28 2.05 26.47
N GLU A 20 14.27 2.24 27.79
CA GLU A 20 13.43 1.50 28.73
C GLU A 20 11.96 1.70 28.42
N PHE A 21 11.55 2.89 27.98
CA PHE A 21 10.16 3.13 27.57
C PHE A 21 9.81 2.37 26.29
N ALA A 22 10.68 2.40 25.28
CA ALA A 22 10.47 1.63 24.04
C ALA A 22 10.41 0.11 24.34
N GLU A 23 11.28 -0.39 25.20
CA GLU A 23 11.28 -1.80 25.62
C GLU A 23 10.01 -2.16 26.41
N HIS A 24 9.52 -1.27 27.27
CA HIS A 24 8.27 -1.46 27.97
C HIS A 24 7.09 -1.58 26.99
N LEU A 25 7.00 -0.68 26.00
CA LEU A 25 5.96 -0.75 24.96
C LEU A 25 6.03 -2.05 24.13
N ASP A 26 7.25 -2.54 23.83
CA ASP A 26 7.42 -3.81 23.10
C ASP A 26 6.95 -5.02 23.95
N LYS A 27 7.14 -5.00 25.25
CA LYS A 27 6.65 -6.05 26.17
C LYS A 27 5.12 -6.10 26.28
N GLU A 28 4.46 -4.95 26.19
CA GLU A 28 3.01 -4.82 26.20
C GLU A 28 2.36 -5.04 24.82
N ASP A 29 3.15 -5.09 23.76
CA ASP A 29 2.67 -5.25 22.38
C ASP A 29 2.25 -6.69 22.08
N LYS A 30 0.95 -6.93 22.01
CA LYS A 30 0.39 -8.25 21.65
C LYS A 30 0.81 -8.75 20.27
N PHE A 31 1.32 -7.87 19.39
CA PHE A 31 1.78 -8.20 18.04
C PHE A 31 3.29 -8.44 17.95
N SER A 32 4.05 -8.26 19.03
CA SER A 32 5.53 -8.41 19.04
C SER A 32 5.99 -9.76 18.47
N LYS A 33 5.23 -10.84 18.76
CA LYS A 33 5.50 -12.20 18.25
C LYS A 33 5.49 -12.32 16.72
N PHE A 34 4.75 -11.46 16.01
CA PHE A 34 4.66 -11.51 14.54
C PHE A 34 5.93 -11.01 13.85
N ARG A 35 6.81 -10.29 14.55
CA ARG A 35 8.14 -9.95 14.01
C ARG A 35 8.91 -11.20 13.60
N GLU A 36 8.79 -12.28 14.35
CA GLU A 36 9.46 -13.56 14.08
C GLU A 36 8.95 -14.26 12.81
N GLU A 37 7.77 -13.89 12.32
CA GLU A 37 7.23 -14.39 11.05
C GLU A 37 7.92 -13.78 9.82
N PHE A 38 8.78 -12.78 9.99
CA PHE A 38 9.45 -12.09 8.89
C PHE A 38 10.96 -12.34 8.88
N VAL A 39 11.56 -12.17 7.71
CA VAL A 39 13.01 -12.13 7.54
C VAL A 39 13.42 -10.67 7.48
N ILE A 40 14.18 -10.24 8.48
CA ILE A 40 14.69 -8.87 8.57
C ILE A 40 16.12 -8.87 8.03
N PRO A 41 16.47 -7.99 7.06
CA PRO A 41 17.83 -7.88 6.57
C PRO A 41 18.81 -7.52 7.70
N THR A 42 19.99 -8.13 7.68
CA THR A 42 21.11 -7.70 8.54
C THR A 42 21.90 -6.58 7.87
N ARG A 43 22.68 -5.84 8.63
CA ARG A 43 23.58 -4.82 8.08
C ARG A 43 24.53 -5.42 7.05
N ARG A 44 25.07 -6.61 7.32
CA ARG A 44 25.93 -7.37 6.38
C ARG A 44 25.24 -7.64 5.07
N SER A 45 23.98 -8.04 5.09
CA SER A 45 23.22 -8.37 3.86
C SER A 45 22.93 -7.18 2.93
N LEU A 46 23.14 -5.95 3.41
CA LEU A 46 22.98 -4.72 2.65
C LEU A 46 24.28 -4.19 2.08
N LEU A 47 25.42 -4.77 2.45
CA LEU A 47 26.74 -4.40 1.93
C LEU A 47 27.03 -5.21 0.67
N ASN A 48 27.86 -4.63 -0.21
CA ASN A 48 28.47 -5.39 -1.28
C ASN A 48 29.57 -6.32 -0.70
N ASP A 49 29.88 -7.40 -1.40
CA ASP A 49 30.86 -8.41 -0.91
C ASP A 49 32.24 -7.81 -0.59
N ASP A 50 32.66 -6.77 -1.31
CA ASP A 50 33.93 -6.05 -1.09
C ASP A 50 33.92 -5.12 0.15
N GLN A 51 32.75 -4.86 0.73
CA GLN A 51 32.54 -4.03 1.91
C GLN A 51 32.33 -4.87 3.18
N ALA A 52 32.12 -6.18 3.05
CA ALA A 52 31.90 -7.07 4.17
C ALA A 52 33.23 -7.28 4.94
N THR A 53 33.22 -6.96 6.23
CA THR A 53 34.34 -7.22 7.18
C THR A 53 33.91 -8.26 8.20
N ASP A 54 34.84 -8.76 9.01
CA ASP A 54 34.55 -9.70 10.09
C ASP A 54 33.93 -9.07 11.34
N ASP A 55 33.45 -7.80 11.24
CA ASP A 55 32.79 -7.11 12.33
C ASP A 55 31.43 -7.75 12.66
N ALA A 56 31.31 -8.32 13.85
CA ALA A 56 30.10 -8.97 14.34
C ALA A 56 28.89 -8.01 14.42
N ALA A 57 29.11 -6.70 14.55
CA ALA A 57 28.02 -5.73 14.52
C ALA A 57 27.29 -5.66 13.17
N LEU A 58 27.90 -6.18 12.10
CA LEU A 58 27.25 -6.30 10.79
C LEU A 58 26.17 -7.39 10.76
N ASP A 59 26.18 -8.33 11.67
CA ASP A 59 25.18 -9.41 11.76
C ASP A 59 23.90 -8.97 12.50
N GLU A 60 23.90 -7.77 13.08
CA GLU A 60 22.69 -7.18 13.66
C GLU A 60 21.63 -6.90 12.61
N GLU A 61 20.35 -7.09 12.99
CA GLU A 61 19.22 -6.72 12.16
C GLU A 61 19.19 -5.22 11.87
N CYS A 62 18.80 -4.87 10.65
CA CYS A 62 18.56 -3.48 10.28
C CYS A 62 17.28 -2.94 10.95
N THR A 63 17.26 -1.65 11.25
CA THR A 63 16.02 -0.93 11.56
C THR A 63 15.30 -0.64 10.25
N TYR A 64 14.37 -1.53 9.86
CA TYR A 64 13.69 -1.48 8.56
C TYR A 64 12.35 -0.75 8.63
N LEU A 65 12.30 0.50 8.20
CA LEU A 65 11.12 1.37 8.26
C LEU A 65 10.64 1.78 6.84
N CYS A 66 10.74 0.84 5.90
CA CYS A 66 10.52 1.07 4.47
C CYS A 66 9.41 0.18 3.87
N GLY A 67 8.48 -0.31 4.71
CA GLY A 67 7.37 -1.17 4.28
C GLY A 67 6.39 -0.51 3.30
N ASN A 68 6.41 0.81 3.23
CA ASN A 68 5.66 1.61 2.26
C ASN A 68 6.24 1.56 0.84
N SER A 69 7.46 1.07 0.67
CA SER A 69 8.11 0.88 -0.64
C SER A 69 8.19 -0.61 -1.00
N LEU A 70 8.74 -1.42 -0.10
CA LEU A 70 8.76 -2.88 -0.20
C LEU A 70 8.59 -3.48 1.19
N GLY A 71 7.60 -4.34 1.38
CA GLY A 71 7.41 -5.07 2.63
C GLY A 71 8.45 -6.17 2.83
N LEU A 72 8.71 -6.53 4.09
CA LEU A 72 9.61 -7.63 4.43
C LEU A 72 9.03 -8.98 4.03
N MET A 73 9.90 -9.95 3.76
CA MET A 73 9.51 -11.29 3.34
C MET A 73 8.91 -12.10 4.51
N PRO A 74 7.61 -12.49 4.45
CA PRO A 74 7.07 -13.44 5.41
C PRO A 74 7.69 -14.83 5.23
N LYS A 75 8.09 -15.49 6.31
CA LYS A 75 8.61 -16.87 6.27
C LYS A 75 7.56 -17.82 5.69
N ARG A 76 6.27 -17.56 5.97
CA ARG A 76 5.15 -18.33 5.41
C ARG A 76 5.06 -18.20 3.90
N ALA A 77 5.28 -17.02 3.34
CA ALA A 77 5.32 -16.83 1.88
C ALA A 77 6.44 -17.65 1.24
N ARG A 78 7.65 -17.61 1.82
CA ARG A 78 8.78 -18.44 1.38
C ARG A 78 8.45 -19.92 1.42
N GLN A 79 7.80 -20.38 2.49
CA GLN A 79 7.40 -21.79 2.62
C GLN A 79 6.45 -22.19 1.49
N LEU A 80 5.37 -21.43 1.25
CA LEU A 80 4.39 -21.76 0.21
C LEU A 80 5.01 -21.75 -1.19
N VAL A 81 5.89 -20.80 -1.49
CA VAL A 81 6.61 -20.74 -2.77
C VAL A 81 7.52 -21.97 -2.96
N ASN A 82 8.23 -22.42 -1.91
CA ASN A 82 9.06 -23.62 -1.98
C ASN A 82 8.21 -24.87 -2.20
N GLU A 83 7.04 -24.98 -1.57
CA GLU A 83 6.06 -26.05 -1.79
C GLU A 83 5.58 -26.07 -3.26
N GLU A 84 5.47 -24.92 -3.92
CA GLU A 84 5.11 -24.86 -5.35
C GLU A 84 6.24 -25.38 -6.26
N PHE A 85 7.50 -25.07 -5.97
CA PHE A 85 8.62 -25.69 -6.70
C PHE A 85 8.63 -27.20 -6.56
N ASP A 86 8.35 -27.72 -5.35
CA ASP A 86 8.22 -29.15 -5.10
C ASP A 86 7.05 -29.77 -5.85
N ALA A 87 5.86 -29.13 -5.80
CA ALA A 87 4.69 -29.56 -6.53
C ALA A 87 4.92 -29.59 -8.03
N TRP A 88 5.53 -28.53 -8.59
CA TRP A 88 5.86 -28.46 -10.01
C TRP A 88 6.82 -29.56 -10.43
N GLY A 89 7.92 -29.76 -9.68
CA GLY A 89 8.90 -30.83 -9.95
C GLY A 89 8.33 -32.23 -9.90
N ARG A 90 7.33 -32.48 -9.02
CA ARG A 90 6.75 -33.82 -8.83
C ARG A 90 5.53 -34.10 -9.69
N ARG A 91 4.71 -33.10 -9.98
CA ARG A 91 3.41 -33.25 -10.62
C ARG A 91 3.36 -32.78 -12.07
N GLY A 92 4.23 -31.87 -12.47
CA GLY A 92 4.14 -31.27 -13.81
C GLY A 92 2.73 -30.72 -14.06
N VAL A 93 2.15 -31.05 -15.22
CA VAL A 93 0.80 -30.57 -15.62
C VAL A 93 -0.31 -31.03 -14.66
N GLU A 94 -0.16 -32.18 -14.00
CA GLU A 94 -1.16 -32.71 -13.07
C GLU A 94 -1.40 -31.80 -11.86
N GLY A 95 -0.44 -30.93 -11.53
CA GLY A 95 -0.57 -29.94 -10.47
C GLY A 95 -1.72 -28.97 -10.66
N HIS A 96 -2.24 -28.81 -11.89
CA HIS A 96 -3.44 -28.02 -12.15
C HIS A 96 -4.68 -28.56 -11.45
N TRP A 97 -4.77 -29.90 -11.27
CA TRP A 97 -5.96 -30.59 -10.77
C TRP A 97 -5.70 -31.34 -9.47
N SER A 98 -4.52 -31.94 -9.34
CA SER A 98 -4.12 -32.78 -8.21
C SER A 98 -2.84 -32.25 -7.59
N HIS A 99 -3.01 -31.32 -6.64
CA HIS A 99 -1.89 -30.64 -5.98
C HIS A 99 -1.58 -31.27 -4.62
N PRO A 100 -0.29 -31.57 -4.30
CA PRO A 100 0.09 -32.28 -3.07
C PRO A 100 -0.21 -31.52 -1.78
N TYR A 101 -0.37 -30.19 -1.88
CA TYR A 101 -0.66 -29.31 -0.74
C TYR A 101 -2.08 -28.71 -0.81
N ASN A 102 -3.00 -29.35 -1.53
CA ASN A 102 -4.41 -28.92 -1.70
C ASN A 102 -4.58 -27.48 -2.24
N ARG A 103 -3.70 -27.09 -3.19
CA ARG A 103 -3.76 -25.80 -3.89
C ARG A 103 -3.74 -26.01 -5.41
N PRO A 104 -4.73 -26.69 -6.02
CA PRO A 104 -4.77 -26.91 -7.46
C PRO A 104 -4.62 -25.59 -8.23
N TRP A 105 -3.73 -25.56 -9.20
CA TRP A 105 -3.43 -24.32 -9.93
C TRP A 105 -4.60 -23.79 -10.74
N ALA A 106 -5.51 -24.66 -11.17
CA ALA A 106 -6.73 -24.26 -11.89
C ALA A 106 -7.69 -23.39 -11.06
N THR A 107 -7.55 -23.41 -9.72
CA THR A 107 -8.42 -22.69 -8.78
C THR A 107 -7.65 -21.90 -7.72
N ILE A 108 -6.37 -21.66 -7.91
CA ILE A 108 -5.50 -21.02 -6.92
C ILE A 108 -5.98 -19.61 -6.55
N ASP A 109 -6.56 -18.88 -7.50
CA ASP A 109 -7.08 -17.53 -7.29
C ASP A 109 -8.26 -17.49 -6.31
N GLU A 110 -8.99 -18.59 -6.12
CA GLU A 110 -10.07 -18.66 -5.13
C GLU A 110 -9.57 -18.56 -3.69
N LEU A 111 -8.36 -19.06 -3.42
CA LEU A 111 -7.80 -19.10 -2.06
C LEU A 111 -7.50 -17.73 -1.47
N VAL A 112 -7.35 -16.72 -2.32
CA VAL A 112 -7.03 -15.34 -1.88
C VAL A 112 -8.24 -14.42 -1.83
N LYS A 113 -9.40 -14.81 -2.42
CA LYS A 113 -10.58 -13.94 -2.51
C LYS A 113 -11.15 -13.56 -1.15
N GLU A 114 -11.42 -14.54 -0.30
CA GLU A 114 -11.95 -14.29 1.04
C GLU A 114 -11.02 -13.43 1.91
N PRO A 115 -9.71 -13.75 2.03
CA PRO A 115 -8.77 -12.90 2.76
C PRO A 115 -8.67 -11.48 2.19
N LEU A 116 -8.62 -11.32 0.87
CA LEU A 116 -8.58 -10.00 0.24
C LEU A 116 -9.87 -9.22 0.48
N ALA A 117 -11.03 -9.87 0.36
CA ALA A 117 -12.33 -9.24 0.61
C ALA A 117 -12.41 -8.68 2.04
N ARG A 118 -12.03 -9.48 3.04
CA ARG A 118 -11.98 -9.02 4.44
C ARG A 118 -11.02 -7.85 4.63
N LEU A 119 -9.88 -7.87 3.94
CA LEU A 119 -8.85 -6.84 4.07
C LEU A 119 -9.30 -5.46 3.54
N VAL A 120 -10.10 -5.46 2.47
CA VAL A 120 -10.55 -4.22 1.81
C VAL A 120 -12.02 -3.87 2.11
N GLY A 121 -12.70 -4.62 2.96
CA GLY A 121 -14.11 -4.40 3.28
C GLY A 121 -15.02 -4.59 2.08
N ALA A 122 -14.87 -5.73 1.41
CA ALA A 122 -15.59 -6.11 0.20
C ALA A 122 -16.24 -7.49 0.35
N LYS A 123 -17.07 -7.88 -0.63
CA LYS A 123 -17.54 -9.26 -0.79
C LYS A 123 -16.56 -10.05 -1.67
N PRO A 124 -16.44 -11.38 -1.51
CA PRO A 124 -15.51 -12.19 -2.31
C PRO A 124 -15.69 -12.07 -3.82
N ILE A 125 -16.92 -11.86 -4.29
CA ILE A 125 -17.23 -11.66 -5.72
C ILE A 125 -16.69 -10.34 -6.29
N GLU A 126 -16.42 -9.37 -5.41
CA GLU A 126 -15.95 -8.05 -5.80
C GLU A 126 -14.42 -7.95 -5.92
N VAL A 127 -13.68 -8.99 -5.53
CA VAL A 127 -12.21 -8.96 -5.51
C VAL A 127 -11.60 -10.10 -6.29
N THR A 128 -10.43 -9.82 -6.87
CA THR A 128 -9.57 -10.84 -7.46
C THR A 128 -8.11 -10.40 -7.39
N ALA A 129 -7.18 -11.37 -7.45
CA ALA A 129 -5.76 -11.09 -7.64
C ALA A 129 -5.39 -11.37 -9.10
N MET A 130 -4.80 -10.38 -9.77
CA MET A 130 -4.41 -10.49 -11.18
C MET A 130 -3.35 -9.45 -11.55
N ASN A 131 -2.53 -9.76 -12.54
CA ASN A 131 -1.56 -8.84 -13.16
C ASN A 131 -0.70 -8.02 -12.15
N THR A 132 -0.45 -6.75 -12.51
CA THR A 132 0.21 -5.73 -11.69
C THR A 132 -0.68 -4.49 -11.59
N LEU A 133 -0.39 -3.59 -10.63
CA LEU A 133 -1.22 -2.41 -10.36
C LEU A 133 -1.51 -1.59 -11.62
N THR A 134 -0.50 -1.16 -12.35
CA THR A 134 -0.69 -0.30 -13.54
C THR A 134 -1.48 -1.01 -14.64
N SER A 135 -1.25 -2.31 -14.84
CA SER A 135 -2.04 -3.12 -15.78
C SER A 135 -3.52 -3.15 -15.38
N ASN A 136 -3.79 -3.30 -14.06
CA ASN A 136 -5.17 -3.29 -13.56
C ASN A 136 -5.83 -1.92 -13.70
N LEU A 137 -5.10 -0.82 -13.46
CA LEU A 137 -5.60 0.54 -13.72
C LEU A 137 -6.00 0.71 -15.20
N HIS A 138 -5.15 0.26 -16.13
CA HIS A 138 -5.49 0.30 -17.55
C HIS A 138 -6.74 -0.51 -17.88
N ILE A 139 -6.88 -1.72 -17.34
CA ILE A 139 -8.06 -2.57 -17.57
C ILE A 139 -9.32 -1.89 -17.02
N MET A 140 -9.25 -1.29 -15.84
CA MET A 140 -10.38 -0.56 -15.26
C MET A 140 -10.72 0.69 -16.07
N LEU A 141 -9.75 1.47 -16.50
CA LEU A 141 -10.00 2.64 -17.35
C LEU A 141 -10.57 2.24 -18.72
N VAL A 142 -10.19 1.11 -19.33
CA VAL A 142 -10.87 0.59 -20.54
C VAL A 142 -12.34 0.37 -20.28
N SER A 143 -12.70 -0.15 -19.12
CA SER A 143 -14.06 -0.52 -18.77
C SER A 143 -14.91 0.65 -18.26
N PHE A 144 -14.35 1.47 -17.38
CA PHE A 144 -15.08 2.48 -16.62
C PHE A 144 -14.95 3.90 -17.18
N TYR A 145 -13.89 4.21 -17.89
CA TYR A 145 -13.74 5.52 -18.55
C TYR A 145 -14.48 5.50 -19.91
N ARG A 146 -15.65 6.11 -19.92
CA ARG A 146 -16.58 6.19 -21.07
C ARG A 146 -16.83 7.66 -21.39
N PRO A 147 -15.87 8.34 -22.05
CA PRO A 147 -16.02 9.75 -22.36
C PRO A 147 -17.15 10.02 -23.33
N THR A 148 -17.84 11.15 -23.11
CA THR A 148 -18.82 11.75 -24.01
C THR A 148 -18.36 13.17 -24.33
N GLU A 149 -19.05 13.87 -25.24
CA GLU A 149 -18.76 15.29 -25.52
C GLU A 149 -18.94 16.18 -24.27
N GLU A 150 -19.85 15.80 -23.37
CA GLU A 150 -20.18 16.56 -22.16
C GLU A 150 -19.32 16.15 -20.96
N LYS A 151 -18.96 14.87 -20.84
CA LYS A 151 -18.21 14.28 -19.72
C LYS A 151 -17.02 13.49 -20.22
N PHE A 152 -15.82 14.04 -20.14
CA PHE A 152 -14.62 13.42 -20.68
C PHE A 152 -13.38 13.58 -19.83
N LYS A 153 -13.43 14.42 -18.78
CA LYS A 153 -12.26 14.67 -17.94
C LYS A 153 -12.05 13.56 -16.90
N ILE A 154 -10.80 13.32 -16.57
CA ILE A 154 -10.41 12.47 -15.44
C ILE A 154 -9.74 13.37 -14.39
N LEU A 155 -10.28 13.36 -13.16
CA LEU A 155 -9.73 14.07 -12.03
C LEU A 155 -8.75 13.17 -11.25
N ILE A 156 -7.53 13.67 -11.07
CA ILE A 156 -6.51 13.08 -10.17
C ILE A 156 -5.93 14.15 -9.24
N GLU A 157 -5.18 13.76 -8.21
CA GLU A 157 -4.42 14.72 -7.42
C GLU A 157 -3.20 15.26 -8.19
N LYS A 158 -2.85 16.53 -7.97
CA LYS A 158 -1.59 17.10 -8.45
C LYS A 158 -0.42 16.36 -7.79
N LYS A 159 0.59 16.00 -8.55
CA LYS A 159 1.68 15.11 -8.14
C LYS A 159 1.19 13.70 -7.76
N ALA A 160 0.15 13.18 -8.43
CA ALA A 160 -0.16 11.75 -8.41
C ALA A 160 1.10 10.93 -8.72
N PHE A 161 1.13 9.69 -8.26
CA PHE A 161 2.25 8.81 -8.61
C PHE A 161 2.39 8.71 -10.13
N PRO A 162 3.62 8.72 -10.69
CA PRO A 162 3.82 8.78 -12.14
C PRO A 162 3.02 7.72 -12.92
N SER A 163 2.86 6.52 -12.34
CA SER A 163 2.07 5.44 -12.96
C SER A 163 0.63 5.83 -13.24
N ASP A 164 -0.03 6.51 -12.27
CA ASP A 164 -1.42 6.95 -12.40
C ASP A 164 -1.54 8.07 -13.44
N HIS A 165 -0.64 9.05 -13.34
CA HIS A 165 -0.58 10.16 -14.29
C HIS A 165 -0.39 9.64 -15.73
N TYR A 166 0.54 8.70 -15.94
CA TYR A 166 0.81 8.13 -17.27
C TYR A 166 -0.36 7.27 -17.76
N ALA A 167 -0.97 6.46 -16.89
CA ALA A 167 -2.12 5.66 -17.25
C ALA A 167 -3.29 6.56 -17.70
N VAL A 168 -3.64 7.57 -16.91
CA VAL A 168 -4.71 8.52 -17.25
C VAL A 168 -4.41 9.26 -18.55
N SER A 169 -3.21 9.83 -18.68
CA SER A 169 -2.82 10.55 -19.91
C SER A 169 -2.89 9.67 -21.15
N SER A 170 -2.47 8.41 -21.05
CA SER A 170 -2.52 7.46 -22.18
C SER A 170 -3.95 7.10 -22.57
N HIS A 171 -4.87 6.97 -21.59
CA HIS A 171 -6.28 6.71 -21.88
C HIS A 171 -6.97 7.92 -22.54
N LEU A 172 -6.70 9.13 -22.09
CA LEU A 172 -7.17 10.35 -22.75
C LEU A 172 -6.69 10.39 -24.21
N HIS A 173 -5.39 10.20 -24.42
CA HIS A 173 -4.79 10.19 -25.77
C HIS A 173 -5.41 9.10 -26.65
N SER A 174 -5.61 7.88 -26.13
CA SER A 174 -6.20 6.77 -26.89
C SER A 174 -7.66 7.00 -27.29
N ARG A 175 -8.34 7.94 -26.64
CA ARG A 175 -9.71 8.38 -26.97
C ARG A 175 -9.74 9.65 -27.82
N GLY A 176 -8.57 10.13 -28.30
CA GLY A 176 -8.46 11.35 -29.10
C GLY A 176 -8.64 12.65 -28.29
N ILE A 177 -8.53 12.57 -26.97
CA ILE A 177 -8.66 13.72 -26.07
C ILE A 177 -7.25 14.20 -25.71
N ASP A 178 -6.98 15.50 -25.90
CA ASP A 178 -5.73 16.11 -25.44
C ASP A 178 -5.60 15.99 -23.92
N PRO A 179 -4.54 15.35 -23.37
CA PRO A 179 -4.33 15.27 -21.94
C PRO A 179 -4.26 16.62 -21.24
N ASN A 180 -3.82 17.69 -21.91
CA ASN A 180 -3.82 19.04 -21.33
C ASN A 180 -5.25 19.60 -21.08
N VAL A 181 -6.24 19.05 -21.76
CA VAL A 181 -7.66 19.44 -21.62
C VAL A 181 -8.43 18.44 -20.77
N GLY A 182 -8.16 17.13 -20.96
CA GLY A 182 -8.91 16.05 -20.33
C GLY A 182 -8.40 15.64 -18.95
N LEU A 183 -7.12 15.89 -18.62
CA LEU A 183 -6.58 15.58 -17.31
C LEU A 183 -6.76 16.79 -16.38
N LEU A 184 -7.64 16.65 -15.39
CA LEU A 184 -7.88 17.64 -14.38
C LEU A 184 -7.12 17.29 -13.09
N THR A 185 -6.46 18.26 -12.47
CA THR A 185 -5.74 18.03 -11.23
C THR A 185 -6.24 18.93 -10.09
N VAL A 186 -6.42 18.32 -8.89
CA VAL A 186 -6.62 19.07 -7.65
C VAL A 186 -5.29 19.24 -6.92
N ALA A 187 -5.01 20.44 -6.43
CA ALA A 187 -3.76 20.78 -5.75
C ALA A 187 -4.02 21.26 -4.32
N PRO A 188 -3.06 21.08 -3.40
CA PRO A 188 -3.10 21.74 -2.10
C PRO A 188 -3.19 23.28 -2.27
N ARG A 189 -3.78 23.94 -1.28
CA ARG A 189 -3.80 25.41 -1.24
C ARG A 189 -2.37 25.96 -1.09
N PRO A 190 -2.12 27.22 -1.49
CA PRO A 190 -0.82 27.83 -1.30
C PRO A 190 -0.35 27.74 0.16
N GLY A 191 0.86 27.22 0.38
CA GLY A 191 1.44 26.99 1.71
C GLY A 191 1.03 25.67 2.39
N GLU A 192 0.08 24.90 1.84
CA GLU A 192 -0.31 23.58 2.35
C GLU A 192 0.39 22.47 1.57
N GLN A 193 0.56 21.33 2.21
CA GLN A 193 1.18 20.14 1.60
C GLN A 193 0.16 19.03 1.33
N THR A 194 -1.00 19.08 1.97
CA THR A 194 -2.08 18.09 1.89
C THR A 194 -3.32 18.68 1.23
N LEU A 195 -4.14 17.80 0.66
CA LEU A 195 -5.41 18.18 0.04
C LEU A 195 -6.53 18.25 1.09
N ARG A 196 -7.36 19.25 1.01
CA ARG A 196 -8.59 19.31 1.78
C ARG A 196 -9.70 18.58 1.06
N THR A 197 -10.46 17.75 1.78
CA THR A 197 -11.59 17.01 1.21
C THR A 197 -12.62 17.94 0.57
N GLU A 198 -12.86 19.11 1.18
CA GLU A 198 -13.79 20.11 0.68
C GLU A 198 -13.37 20.63 -0.70
N ASP A 199 -12.08 20.89 -0.92
CA ASP A 199 -11.58 21.39 -2.20
C ASP A 199 -11.74 20.36 -3.32
N ILE A 200 -11.57 19.06 -3.00
CA ILE A 200 -11.84 17.97 -3.93
C ILE A 200 -13.32 17.91 -4.28
N ILE A 201 -14.19 17.95 -3.28
CA ILE A 201 -15.65 17.89 -3.45
C ILE A 201 -16.17 19.12 -4.22
N ASP A 202 -15.67 20.30 -3.92
CA ASP A 202 -16.07 21.54 -4.60
C ASP A 202 -15.66 21.50 -6.08
N LEU A 203 -14.46 20.98 -6.40
CA LEU A 203 -14.03 20.81 -7.77
C LEU A 203 -14.92 19.80 -8.53
N ILE A 204 -15.26 18.66 -7.91
CA ILE A 204 -16.18 17.66 -8.47
C ILE A 204 -17.56 18.27 -8.76
N LYS A 205 -18.08 19.08 -7.85
CA LYS A 205 -19.38 19.73 -8.03
C LYS A 205 -19.36 20.83 -9.09
N LYS A 206 -18.24 21.54 -9.21
CA LYS A 206 -18.08 22.68 -10.12
C LYS A 206 -17.88 22.27 -11.57
N ASP A 207 -16.99 21.31 -11.83
CA ASP A 207 -16.66 20.88 -13.19
C ASP A 207 -17.54 19.70 -13.62
N LYS A 208 -18.59 20.00 -14.39
CA LYS A 208 -19.56 19.00 -14.87
C LYS A 208 -19.00 18.08 -15.96
N GLN A 209 -17.82 18.36 -16.47
CA GLN A 209 -17.17 17.56 -17.51
C GLN A 209 -16.37 16.36 -16.96
N ILE A 210 -16.30 16.20 -15.63
CA ILE A 210 -15.60 15.07 -15.01
C ILE A 210 -16.38 13.78 -15.26
N ALA A 211 -15.76 12.83 -15.97
CA ALA A 211 -16.28 11.49 -16.19
C ALA A 211 -15.82 10.52 -15.10
N VAL A 212 -14.56 10.63 -14.67
CA VAL A 212 -13.94 9.75 -13.69
C VAL A 212 -13.18 10.55 -12.64
N VAL A 213 -13.36 10.21 -11.37
CA VAL A 213 -12.50 10.63 -10.26
C VAL A 213 -11.60 9.44 -9.91
N MET A 214 -10.28 9.60 -9.99
CA MET A 214 -9.33 8.54 -9.66
C MET A 214 -8.20 9.11 -8.78
N LEU A 215 -8.26 8.87 -7.49
CA LEU A 215 -7.32 9.38 -6.51
C LEU A 215 -6.60 8.22 -5.79
N ALA A 216 -5.47 8.53 -5.15
CA ALA A 216 -4.84 7.59 -4.23
C ALA A 216 -5.65 7.47 -2.93
N GLY A 217 -5.79 6.26 -2.36
CA GLY A 217 -6.42 6.09 -1.05
C GLY A 217 -5.55 6.68 0.07
N VAL A 218 -4.25 6.38 0.02
CA VAL A 218 -3.22 7.03 0.83
C VAL A 218 -2.19 7.62 -0.12
N GLN A 219 -1.96 8.91 -0.02
CA GLN A 219 -1.04 9.63 -0.90
C GLN A 219 0.42 9.22 -0.61
N TYR A 220 1.14 8.77 -1.62
CA TYR A 220 2.45 8.15 -1.46
C TYR A 220 3.53 9.09 -0.89
N TYR A 221 3.46 10.40 -1.20
CA TYR A 221 4.47 11.38 -0.83
C TYR A 221 4.23 11.94 0.59
N THR A 222 2.98 12.32 0.89
CA THR A 222 2.61 12.94 2.17
C THR A 222 2.18 11.93 3.23
N GLY A 223 1.73 10.73 2.84
CA GLY A 223 1.11 9.77 3.75
C GLY A 223 -0.34 10.11 4.13
N GLN A 224 -0.94 11.15 3.51
CA GLN A 224 -2.33 11.53 3.77
C GLN A 224 -3.30 10.43 3.35
N PHE A 225 -4.18 10.02 4.25
CA PHE A 225 -5.31 9.13 3.97
C PHE A 225 -6.53 9.98 3.64
N PHE A 226 -7.08 9.77 2.44
CA PHE A 226 -8.25 10.52 1.96
C PHE A 226 -9.56 9.98 2.54
N GLU A 227 -10.55 10.86 2.67
CA GLU A 227 -11.92 10.50 3.07
C GLU A 227 -12.67 9.84 1.91
N ILE A 228 -12.31 8.57 1.61
CA ILE A 228 -12.77 7.81 0.45
C ILE A 228 -14.28 7.83 0.33
N GLU A 229 -15.01 7.57 1.43
CA GLU A 229 -16.48 7.56 1.46
C GLU A 229 -17.08 8.89 1.00
N LYS A 230 -16.62 10.00 1.56
CA LYS A 230 -17.17 11.33 1.24
C LYS A 230 -16.90 11.73 -0.20
N ILE A 231 -15.69 11.48 -0.68
CA ILE A 231 -15.29 11.80 -2.05
C ILE A 231 -16.03 10.91 -3.05
N THR A 232 -16.16 9.60 -2.77
CA THR A 232 -16.92 8.68 -3.62
C THR A 232 -18.38 9.10 -3.73
N LYS A 233 -19.01 9.43 -2.60
CA LYS A 233 -20.40 9.93 -2.60
C LYS A 233 -20.55 11.20 -3.44
N ALA A 234 -19.67 12.18 -3.26
CA ALA A 234 -19.72 13.43 -4.04
C ALA A 234 -19.51 13.19 -5.54
N GLY A 235 -18.61 12.26 -5.90
CA GLY A 235 -18.43 11.85 -7.30
C GLY A 235 -19.71 11.25 -7.91
N HIS A 236 -20.37 10.34 -7.19
CA HIS A 236 -21.63 9.76 -7.63
C HIS A 236 -22.77 10.77 -7.74
N GLU A 237 -22.90 11.68 -6.79
CA GLU A 237 -23.88 12.78 -6.84
C GLU A 237 -23.66 13.69 -8.05
N ALA A 238 -22.41 13.81 -8.51
CA ALA A 238 -22.07 14.54 -9.75
C ALA A 238 -22.17 13.68 -11.01
N GLY A 239 -22.53 12.39 -10.90
CA GLY A 239 -22.64 11.44 -12.02
C GLY A 239 -21.29 11.02 -12.58
N CYS A 240 -20.24 11.00 -11.75
CA CYS A 240 -18.93 10.48 -12.10
C CYS A 240 -18.79 8.99 -11.72
N ILE A 241 -17.91 8.27 -12.39
CA ILE A 241 -17.34 7.03 -11.91
C ILE A 241 -16.23 7.37 -10.92
N VAL A 242 -16.12 6.61 -9.84
CA VAL A 242 -15.10 6.83 -8.80
C VAL A 242 -14.23 5.59 -8.61
N GLY A 243 -12.97 5.70 -8.99
CA GLY A 243 -11.94 4.66 -8.82
C GLY A 243 -10.84 5.10 -7.85
N TRP A 244 -10.13 4.14 -7.27
CA TRP A 244 -9.07 4.40 -6.30
C TRP A 244 -7.80 3.59 -6.59
N ASP A 245 -6.64 4.26 -6.55
CA ASP A 245 -5.36 3.57 -6.36
C ASP A 245 -5.14 3.37 -4.86
N LEU A 246 -5.10 2.13 -4.44
CA LEU A 246 -4.97 1.75 -3.03
C LEU A 246 -3.58 1.18 -2.69
N ALA A 247 -2.56 1.47 -3.51
CA ALA A 247 -1.20 0.94 -3.35
C ALA A 247 -0.60 1.20 -1.96
N HIS A 248 -0.93 2.32 -1.32
CA HIS A 248 -0.47 2.66 0.02
C HIS A 248 -1.55 2.49 1.10
N ALA A 249 -2.77 2.10 0.72
CA ALA A 249 -3.90 1.95 1.64
C ALA A 249 -4.11 0.50 2.09
N VAL A 250 -4.06 -0.46 1.15
CA VAL A 250 -4.31 -1.88 1.45
C VAL A 250 -3.19 -2.44 2.34
N GLY A 251 -3.58 -3.03 3.47
CA GLY A 251 -2.66 -3.52 4.50
C GLY A 251 -2.13 -2.44 5.46
N ASN A 252 -2.52 -1.18 5.27
CA ASN A 252 -2.08 -0.03 6.07
C ASN A 252 -3.21 0.61 6.87
N VAL A 253 -4.38 0.80 6.22
CA VAL A 253 -5.56 1.41 6.82
C VAL A 253 -6.79 0.55 6.60
N PRO A 254 -7.80 0.56 7.51
CA PRO A 254 -9.07 -0.12 7.30
C PRO A 254 -9.83 0.48 6.12
N LEU A 255 -10.37 -0.38 5.27
CA LEU A 255 -11.17 -0.02 4.10
C LEU A 255 -12.56 -0.66 4.19
N LYS A 256 -13.56 -0.06 3.53
CA LYS A 256 -14.93 -0.54 3.41
C LYS A 256 -15.44 -0.29 1.98
N LEU A 257 -14.73 -0.85 0.99
CA LEU A 257 -14.96 -0.50 -0.41
C LEU A 257 -16.39 -0.79 -0.87
N HIS A 258 -16.98 -1.90 -0.38
CA HIS A 258 -18.38 -2.22 -0.64
C HIS A 258 -19.32 -1.15 -0.07
N ASP A 259 -19.24 -0.89 1.24
CA ASP A 259 -20.14 0.03 1.94
C ASP A 259 -20.00 1.47 1.44
N TRP A 260 -18.79 1.87 1.04
CA TRP A 260 -18.50 3.20 0.48
C TRP A 260 -18.96 3.35 -0.97
N GLY A 261 -19.41 2.25 -1.61
CA GLY A 261 -19.93 2.25 -2.96
C GLY A 261 -18.90 2.50 -4.06
N VAL A 262 -17.60 2.32 -3.77
CA VAL A 262 -16.50 2.51 -4.73
C VAL A 262 -16.79 1.72 -6.02
N ASP A 263 -16.58 2.32 -7.19
CA ASP A 263 -16.87 1.62 -8.45
C ASP A 263 -15.80 0.57 -8.77
N PHE A 264 -14.53 0.96 -8.68
CA PHE A 264 -13.38 0.06 -8.81
C PHE A 264 -12.19 0.53 -7.98
N ALA A 265 -11.30 -0.37 -7.63
CA ALA A 265 -10.03 -0.04 -7.00
C ALA A 265 -8.94 -1.04 -7.40
N CYS A 266 -7.70 -0.57 -7.44
CA CYS A 266 -6.52 -1.37 -7.75
C CYS A 266 -5.45 -1.15 -6.70
N TRP A 267 -4.63 -2.18 -6.41
CA TRP A 267 -3.50 -2.06 -5.50
C TRP A 267 -2.38 -3.04 -5.84
N CYS A 268 -1.16 -2.69 -5.51
CA CYS A 268 -0.05 -3.63 -5.49
C CYS A 268 0.01 -4.35 -4.14
N SER A 269 0.57 -5.55 -4.11
CA SER A 269 0.66 -6.36 -2.90
C SER A 269 2.05 -6.41 -2.26
N TYR A 270 3.06 -5.84 -2.91
CA TYR A 270 4.45 -5.93 -2.46
C TYR A 270 4.85 -4.91 -1.39
N LYS A 271 3.99 -3.92 -1.10
CA LYS A 271 4.23 -2.93 -0.04
C LYS A 271 3.77 -3.49 1.32
N TYR A 272 2.72 -2.93 1.89
CA TYR A 272 2.20 -3.35 3.19
C TYR A 272 1.65 -4.78 3.24
N LEU A 273 1.33 -5.38 2.08
CA LEU A 273 0.95 -6.80 2.00
C LEU A 273 2.13 -7.77 1.85
N ASN A 274 3.37 -7.30 1.83
CA ASN A 274 4.58 -8.12 1.96
C ASN A 274 4.66 -9.32 0.98
N SER A 275 4.15 -9.21 -0.24
CA SER A 275 4.09 -10.35 -1.19
C SER A 275 5.31 -10.48 -2.11
N GLY A 276 6.38 -9.72 -1.84
CA GLY A 276 7.62 -9.73 -2.63
C GLY A 276 7.60 -8.76 -3.80
N ALA A 277 8.77 -8.33 -4.23
CA ALA A 277 8.95 -7.34 -5.29
C ALA A 277 8.25 -7.77 -6.60
N GLY A 278 7.44 -6.87 -7.18
CA GLY A 278 6.66 -7.16 -8.39
C GLY A 278 5.52 -8.17 -8.17
N GLY A 279 5.12 -8.43 -6.94
CA GLY A 279 4.05 -9.36 -6.57
C GLY A 279 2.72 -9.06 -7.28
N ILE A 280 1.87 -10.09 -7.37
CA ILE A 280 0.57 -9.99 -8.05
C ILE A 280 -0.32 -8.92 -7.41
N ALA A 281 -0.98 -8.11 -8.23
CA ALA A 281 -1.85 -7.03 -7.78
C ALA A 281 -3.26 -7.52 -7.42
N GLY A 282 -3.98 -6.71 -6.65
CA GLY A 282 -5.39 -6.91 -6.39
C GLY A 282 -6.25 -5.95 -7.20
N LEU A 283 -7.50 -6.36 -7.40
CA LEU A 283 -8.55 -5.63 -8.08
C LEU A 283 -9.85 -5.74 -7.30
N PHE A 284 -10.56 -4.63 -7.20
CA PHE A 284 -11.94 -4.56 -6.71
C PHE A 284 -12.85 -4.00 -7.79
N VAL A 285 -14.01 -4.61 -7.99
CA VAL A 285 -15.13 -4.08 -8.78
C VAL A 285 -16.41 -4.32 -8.01
N HIS A 286 -17.16 -3.25 -7.76
CA HIS A 286 -18.39 -3.32 -6.95
C HIS A 286 -19.42 -4.29 -7.50
N GLU A 287 -20.10 -5.04 -6.64
CA GLU A 287 -21.10 -6.06 -7.03
C GLU A 287 -22.27 -5.51 -7.86
N LYS A 288 -22.54 -4.20 -7.80
CA LYS A 288 -23.55 -3.57 -8.68
C LYS A 288 -23.26 -3.78 -10.18
N TYR A 289 -22.01 -4.13 -10.52
CA TYR A 289 -21.55 -4.45 -11.88
C TYR A 289 -21.35 -5.95 -12.13
N LYS A 290 -21.68 -6.82 -11.19
CA LYS A 290 -21.33 -8.25 -11.25
C LYS A 290 -21.87 -8.97 -12.50
N THR A 291 -23.03 -8.55 -13.00
CA THR A 291 -23.71 -9.11 -14.18
C THR A 291 -23.77 -8.12 -15.35
N ASP A 292 -23.04 -7.03 -15.30
CA ASP A 292 -22.93 -6.07 -16.41
C ASP A 292 -21.96 -6.63 -17.48
N PHE A 293 -22.41 -7.63 -18.23
CA PHE A 293 -21.61 -8.33 -19.23
C PHE A 293 -21.41 -7.50 -20.50
N GLU A 294 -22.27 -6.51 -20.74
CA GLU A 294 -22.17 -5.58 -21.88
C GLU A 294 -21.11 -4.51 -21.66
N ARG A 295 -20.64 -4.32 -20.42
CA ARG A 295 -19.58 -3.37 -20.14
C ARG A 295 -18.32 -3.77 -20.89
N PRO A 296 -17.74 -2.86 -21.69
CA PRO A 296 -16.51 -3.13 -22.42
C PRO A 296 -15.39 -3.57 -21.49
N ARG A 297 -14.71 -4.63 -21.90
CA ARG A 297 -13.55 -5.17 -21.18
C ARG A 297 -12.58 -5.81 -22.14
N TYR A 298 -11.32 -5.84 -21.77
CA TYR A 298 -10.40 -6.74 -22.44
C TYR A 298 -10.71 -8.16 -21.96
N ALA A 299 -11.03 -9.03 -22.91
CA ALA A 299 -11.35 -10.42 -22.62
C ALA A 299 -10.08 -11.27 -22.55
N GLY A 300 -10.05 -12.19 -21.59
CA GLY A 300 -8.99 -13.16 -21.46
C GLY A 300 -9.54 -14.52 -21.01
N TRP A 301 -8.82 -15.59 -21.33
CA TRP A 301 -9.28 -16.95 -21.06
C TRP A 301 -9.63 -17.18 -19.59
N TRP A 302 -8.85 -16.61 -18.66
CA TRP A 302 -9.07 -16.81 -17.23
C TRP A 302 -10.31 -16.08 -16.70
N GLY A 303 -10.73 -15.01 -17.37
CA GLY A 303 -11.98 -14.29 -17.08
C GLY A 303 -13.25 -14.97 -17.58
N ASN A 304 -13.14 -16.05 -18.38
CA ASN A 304 -14.29 -16.82 -18.82
C ASN A 304 -14.90 -17.61 -17.67
N GLN A 305 -16.19 -17.93 -17.75
CA GLN A 305 -16.90 -18.78 -16.78
C GLN A 305 -16.12 -20.06 -16.52
N LYS A 306 -15.98 -20.44 -15.24
CA LYS A 306 -15.14 -21.57 -14.83
C LYS A 306 -15.66 -22.91 -15.32
N GLU A 307 -16.97 -23.05 -15.36
CA GLU A 307 -17.70 -24.27 -15.71
C GLU A 307 -17.39 -24.73 -17.14
N ASN A 308 -17.18 -23.78 -18.06
CA ASN A 308 -16.95 -24.06 -19.46
C ASN A 308 -15.59 -23.56 -20.00
N ARG A 309 -14.73 -23.08 -19.13
CA ARG A 309 -13.40 -22.53 -19.51
C ARG A 309 -12.57 -23.51 -20.34
N PHE A 310 -12.66 -24.81 -20.02
CA PHE A 310 -11.91 -25.86 -20.67
C PHE A 310 -12.63 -26.52 -21.87
N GLU A 311 -13.84 -26.06 -22.21
CA GLU A 311 -14.55 -26.48 -23.43
C GLU A 311 -14.02 -25.79 -24.68
N MET A 312 -13.12 -24.78 -24.52
CA MET A 312 -12.47 -24.02 -25.59
C MET A 312 -13.46 -23.39 -26.59
N LEU A 313 -14.57 -22.87 -26.06
CA LEU A 313 -15.60 -22.21 -26.85
C LEU A 313 -15.06 -20.90 -27.43
N PRO A 314 -15.46 -20.52 -28.68
CA PRO A 314 -15.01 -19.26 -29.27
C PRO A 314 -15.72 -18.04 -28.69
N GLU A 315 -16.82 -18.23 -27.99
CA GLU A 315 -17.59 -17.18 -27.33
C GLU A 315 -17.04 -16.90 -25.92
N PHE A 316 -16.68 -15.64 -25.67
CA PHE A 316 -16.31 -15.22 -24.33
C PHE A 316 -17.55 -15.01 -23.46
N ARG A 317 -17.64 -15.75 -22.36
CA ARG A 317 -18.68 -15.64 -21.35
C ARG A 317 -18.05 -15.22 -20.03
N PRO A 318 -18.05 -13.92 -19.68
CA PRO A 318 -17.34 -13.48 -18.49
C PRO A 318 -17.90 -14.10 -17.22
N SER A 319 -17.01 -14.44 -16.28
CA SER A 319 -17.39 -14.76 -14.92
C SER A 319 -18.03 -13.54 -14.26
N GLU A 320 -18.91 -13.76 -13.30
CA GLU A 320 -19.50 -12.67 -12.51
C GLU A 320 -18.45 -11.91 -11.68
N GLY A 321 -18.71 -10.63 -11.45
CA GLY A 321 -17.91 -9.76 -10.59
C GLY A 321 -16.48 -9.50 -11.08
N ALA A 322 -15.56 -9.33 -10.15
CA ALA A 322 -14.17 -8.98 -10.45
C ALA A 322 -13.44 -10.06 -11.27
N SER A 323 -13.80 -11.34 -11.10
CA SER A 323 -13.16 -12.44 -11.82
C SER A 323 -13.34 -12.35 -13.34
N GLY A 324 -14.44 -11.76 -13.83
CA GLY A 324 -14.67 -11.55 -15.26
C GLY A 324 -13.71 -10.57 -15.94
N TYR A 325 -12.81 -9.94 -15.19
CA TYR A 325 -11.75 -9.05 -15.68
C TYR A 325 -10.38 -9.72 -15.74
N GLN A 326 -10.24 -10.94 -15.24
CA GLN A 326 -8.98 -11.69 -15.33
C GLN A 326 -8.63 -12.00 -16.79
N LEU A 327 -7.36 -11.91 -17.14
CA LEU A 327 -6.89 -12.14 -18.51
C LEU A 327 -6.31 -13.55 -18.66
N SER A 328 -5.17 -13.79 -18.04
CA SER A 328 -4.44 -15.06 -18.12
C SER A 328 -4.44 -15.77 -16.77
N ASN A 329 -4.03 -17.03 -16.77
CA ASN A 329 -3.71 -17.76 -15.56
C ASN A 329 -2.72 -16.92 -14.71
N PRO A 330 -3.03 -16.64 -13.45
CA PRO A 330 -2.13 -15.87 -12.60
C PRO A 330 -0.83 -16.62 -12.33
N SER A 331 0.25 -15.88 -12.08
CA SER A 331 1.51 -16.47 -11.64
C SER A 331 1.33 -17.23 -10.33
N ILE A 332 1.53 -18.54 -10.36
CA ILE A 332 1.34 -19.43 -9.19
C ILE A 332 2.28 -19.05 -8.05
N LEU A 333 3.55 -18.75 -8.37
CA LEU A 333 4.55 -18.36 -7.37
C LEU A 333 4.17 -17.04 -6.68
N ALA A 334 3.75 -16.03 -7.46
CA ALA A 334 3.32 -14.74 -6.92
C ALA A 334 2.00 -14.87 -6.11
N MET A 335 1.08 -15.73 -6.55
CA MET A 335 -0.16 -16.03 -5.83
C MET A 335 0.11 -16.67 -4.48
N ASN A 336 1.02 -17.64 -4.41
CA ASN A 336 1.39 -18.31 -3.15
C ASN A 336 2.18 -17.39 -2.22
N SER A 337 2.99 -16.47 -2.76
CA SER A 337 3.63 -15.43 -1.96
C SER A 337 2.59 -14.52 -1.31
N LEU A 338 1.59 -14.07 -2.08
CA LEU A 338 0.47 -13.28 -1.56
C LEU A 338 -0.34 -14.07 -0.51
N LEU A 339 -0.70 -15.33 -0.80
CA LEU A 339 -1.44 -16.18 0.12
C LEU A 339 -0.70 -16.34 1.46
N GLY A 340 0.62 -16.58 1.43
CA GLY A 340 1.43 -16.68 2.63
C GLY A 340 1.41 -15.41 3.48
N SER A 341 1.47 -14.25 2.87
CA SER A 341 1.32 -12.97 3.57
C SER A 341 -0.08 -12.77 4.15
N LEU A 342 -1.13 -13.07 3.39
CA LEU A 342 -2.51 -12.95 3.86
C LEU A 342 -2.77 -13.85 5.07
N GLN A 343 -2.18 -15.06 5.13
CA GLN A 343 -2.26 -15.94 6.30
C GLN A 343 -1.63 -15.32 7.55
N VAL A 344 -0.54 -14.56 7.42
CA VAL A 344 0.06 -13.82 8.55
C VAL A 344 -0.86 -12.68 9.00
N PHE A 345 -1.46 -11.94 8.06
CA PHE A 345 -2.46 -10.90 8.38
C PHE A 345 -3.66 -11.47 9.13
N GLU A 346 -4.20 -12.60 8.71
CA GLU A 346 -5.32 -13.27 9.37
C GLU A 346 -4.95 -13.77 10.77
N ALA A 347 -3.77 -14.37 10.93
CA ALA A 347 -3.27 -14.80 12.23
C ALA A 347 -3.10 -13.63 13.22
N ALA A 348 -2.81 -12.42 12.71
CA ALA A 348 -2.73 -11.20 13.49
C ALA A 348 -4.11 -10.58 13.82
N GLY A 349 -5.22 -11.17 13.37
CA GLY A 349 -6.57 -10.64 13.58
C GLY A 349 -7.02 -9.61 12.54
N GLY A 350 -6.27 -9.49 11.43
CA GLY A 350 -6.59 -8.64 10.30
C GLY A 350 -6.28 -7.16 10.49
N ILE A 351 -6.64 -6.37 9.48
CA ILE A 351 -6.24 -4.95 9.41
C ILE A 351 -6.82 -4.10 10.54
N LYS A 352 -8.02 -4.43 11.04
CA LYS A 352 -8.67 -3.68 12.12
C LYS A 352 -7.88 -3.75 13.44
N GLU A 353 -7.35 -4.94 13.76
CA GLU A 353 -6.52 -5.13 14.95
C GLU A 353 -5.14 -4.48 14.77
N LEU A 354 -4.52 -4.66 13.59
CA LEU A 354 -3.23 -4.06 13.26
C LEU A 354 -3.28 -2.52 13.25
N ARG A 355 -4.42 -1.93 12.87
CA ARG A 355 -4.60 -0.48 12.90
C ARG A 355 -4.43 0.11 14.31
N GLN A 356 -4.79 -0.61 15.35
CA GLN A 356 -4.59 -0.17 16.73
C GLN A 356 -3.10 0.03 17.04
N LYS A 357 -2.25 -0.94 16.66
CA LYS A 357 -0.80 -0.78 16.78
C LYS A 357 -0.27 0.34 15.89
N SER A 358 -0.81 0.46 14.66
CA SER A 358 -0.43 1.53 13.73
C SER A 358 -0.59 2.93 14.36
N TYR A 359 -1.72 3.20 15.01
CA TYR A 359 -1.95 4.47 15.74
C TYR A 359 -0.87 4.71 16.81
N LEU A 360 -0.55 3.68 17.56
CA LEU A 360 0.36 3.78 18.70
C LEU A 360 1.81 3.95 18.29
N ILE A 361 2.28 3.10 17.38
CA ILE A 361 3.68 3.13 16.93
C ILE A 361 3.99 4.39 16.12
N THR A 362 3.04 4.84 15.28
CA THR A 362 3.19 6.08 14.51
C THR A 362 3.05 7.31 15.41
N GLY A 363 2.15 7.28 16.39
CA GLY A 363 2.03 8.33 17.40
C GLY A 363 3.27 8.43 18.28
N TYR A 364 3.89 7.31 18.64
CA TYR A 364 5.17 7.28 19.34
C TYR A 364 6.29 7.89 18.50
N LEU A 365 6.38 7.49 17.22
CA LEU A 365 7.34 8.05 16.27
C LEU A 365 7.22 9.58 16.18
N GLU A 366 6.02 10.10 16.00
CA GLU A 366 5.77 11.54 15.89
C GLU A 366 6.18 12.29 17.17
N ARG A 367 5.70 11.82 18.33
CA ARG A 367 6.02 12.46 19.62
C ARG A 367 7.52 12.43 19.94
N LEU A 368 8.18 11.31 19.64
CA LEU A 368 9.60 11.16 19.87
C LEU A 368 10.42 12.09 18.95
N LEU A 369 10.04 12.21 17.68
CA LEU A 369 10.64 13.17 16.74
C LEU A 369 10.49 14.60 17.27
N LEU A 370 9.28 15.03 17.62
CA LEU A 370 9.02 16.39 18.12
C LEU A 370 9.75 16.70 19.42
N SER A 371 9.97 15.70 20.27
CA SER A 371 10.71 15.84 21.53
C SER A 371 12.23 15.90 21.32
N GLU A 372 12.77 15.00 20.51
CA GLU A 372 14.21 14.83 20.34
C GLU A 372 14.84 15.79 19.34
N LEU A 373 14.06 16.26 18.38
CA LEU A 373 14.49 17.15 17.29
C LEU A 373 13.83 18.53 17.40
N LYS A 374 13.53 19.00 18.60
CA LYS A 374 12.82 20.25 18.80
C LYS A 374 13.56 21.44 18.17
N GLU A 375 14.87 21.54 18.39
CA GLU A 375 15.69 22.61 17.84
C GLU A 375 15.73 22.57 16.31
N GLU A 376 15.83 21.37 15.74
CA GLU A 376 15.85 21.16 14.30
C GLU A 376 14.50 21.55 13.64
N PHE A 377 13.36 21.30 14.34
CA PHE A 377 12.06 21.80 13.91
C PHE A 377 11.94 23.32 14.07
N ASP A 378 12.38 23.87 15.18
CA ASP A 378 12.36 25.32 15.44
C ASP A 378 13.24 26.11 14.44
N HIS A 379 14.34 25.51 13.97
CA HIS A 379 15.21 26.06 12.94
C HIS A 379 14.83 25.70 11.50
N ASP A 380 13.70 25.03 11.31
CA ASP A 380 13.17 24.67 9.99
C ASP A 380 14.09 23.71 9.19
N LEU A 381 14.93 22.93 9.88
CA LEU A 381 15.83 21.95 9.27
C LEU A 381 15.08 20.68 8.86
N VAL A 382 13.96 20.39 9.52
CA VAL A 382 13.07 19.27 9.22
C VAL A 382 11.61 19.67 9.44
N ARG A 383 10.70 19.11 8.64
CA ARG A 383 9.25 19.31 8.76
C ARG A 383 8.54 17.97 8.58
N ILE A 384 7.43 17.75 9.30
CA ILE A 384 6.54 16.61 9.06
C ILE A 384 5.45 17.05 8.07
N LEU A 385 5.40 16.41 6.88
CA LEU A 385 4.39 16.71 5.85
C LEU A 385 3.08 15.96 6.07
N THR A 386 3.17 14.80 6.73
CA THR A 386 2.01 13.95 7.01
C THR A 386 1.07 14.62 7.99
N PRO A 387 -0.26 14.52 7.80
CA PRO A 387 -1.23 15.06 8.76
C PRO A 387 -0.98 14.56 10.18
N SER A 388 -1.07 15.46 11.15
CA SER A 388 -0.94 15.11 12.58
C SER A 388 -2.15 14.36 13.12
N ASP A 389 -3.32 14.51 12.49
CA ASP A 389 -4.51 13.74 12.83
C ASP A 389 -4.32 12.26 12.46
N PRO A 390 -4.33 11.33 13.43
CA PRO A 390 -4.15 9.90 13.17
C PRO A 390 -5.19 9.29 12.23
N GLU A 391 -6.40 9.87 12.13
CA GLU A 391 -7.45 9.41 11.23
C GLU A 391 -7.16 9.80 9.77
N GLN A 392 -6.32 10.78 9.54
CA GLN A 392 -5.93 11.27 8.21
C GLN A 392 -4.59 10.70 7.73
N ARG A 393 -4.10 9.61 8.33
CA ARG A 393 -2.84 8.98 7.92
C ARG A 393 -2.82 7.47 8.19
N GLY A 394 -1.92 6.76 7.53
CA GLY A 394 -1.52 5.39 7.88
C GLY A 394 -0.34 5.37 8.86
N CYS A 395 0.54 4.38 8.72
CA CYS A 395 1.74 4.28 9.56
C CYS A 395 2.96 5.06 9.03
N GLN A 396 2.84 5.74 7.88
CA GLN A 396 3.92 6.52 7.30
C GLN A 396 3.96 7.94 7.89
N LEU A 397 5.16 8.42 8.23
CA LEU A 397 5.46 9.84 8.35
C LEU A 397 6.46 10.24 7.26
N SER A 398 6.19 11.39 6.62
CA SER A 398 7.05 11.97 5.60
C SER A 398 7.77 13.19 6.18
N LEU A 399 9.09 13.11 6.23
CA LEU A 399 9.96 14.14 6.78
C LEU A 399 10.59 14.92 5.64
N GLU A 400 10.31 16.22 5.56
CA GLU A 400 10.95 17.11 4.60
C GLU A 400 12.19 17.74 5.19
N PHE A 401 13.28 17.65 4.47
CA PHE A 401 14.56 18.31 4.75
C PHE A 401 14.80 19.33 3.63
N PRO A 402 14.61 20.63 3.86
CA PRO A 402 14.78 21.64 2.83
C PRO A 402 16.17 21.62 2.18
N THR A 403 17.17 21.22 2.95
CA THR A 403 18.55 21.06 2.50
C THR A 403 19.16 19.74 2.98
N LYS A 404 20.23 19.29 2.34
CA LYS A 404 21.06 18.16 2.79
C LYS A 404 20.31 16.82 3.01
N MET A 405 19.11 16.63 2.40
CA MET A 405 18.30 15.41 2.59
C MET A 405 19.08 14.13 2.25
N MET A 406 19.86 14.14 1.16
CA MET A 406 20.62 12.97 0.75
C MET A 406 21.78 12.64 1.70
N GLU A 407 22.40 13.64 2.32
CA GLU A 407 23.42 13.43 3.36
C GLU A 407 22.80 12.78 4.59
N VAL A 408 21.62 13.23 5.01
CA VAL A 408 20.87 12.62 6.12
C VAL A 408 20.48 11.18 5.76
N PHE A 409 19.91 10.94 4.58
CA PHE A 409 19.55 9.61 4.11
C PHE A 409 20.74 8.64 4.11
N ASN A 410 21.86 9.06 3.51
CA ASN A 410 23.08 8.26 3.45
C ASN A 410 23.67 7.99 4.85
N GLY A 411 23.56 8.97 5.75
CA GLY A 411 23.98 8.82 7.14
C GLY A 411 23.17 7.78 7.89
N LEU A 412 21.85 7.76 7.71
CA LEU A 412 20.95 6.73 8.27
C LEU A 412 21.30 5.34 7.73
N HIS A 413 21.48 5.23 6.42
CA HIS A 413 21.83 3.95 5.79
C HIS A 413 23.12 3.35 6.35
N LYS A 414 24.14 4.18 6.60
CA LYS A 414 25.40 3.75 7.24
C LYS A 414 25.21 3.22 8.68
N LEU A 415 24.13 3.63 9.35
CA LEU A 415 23.77 3.12 10.67
C LEU A 415 22.90 1.85 10.60
N GLY A 416 22.61 1.30 9.41
CA GLY A 416 21.71 0.19 9.22
C GLY A 416 20.23 0.56 9.41
N ILE A 417 19.90 1.83 9.25
CA ILE A 417 18.52 2.34 9.32
C ILE A 417 18.00 2.53 7.91
N ILE A 418 17.02 1.72 7.51
CA ILE A 418 16.49 1.67 6.15
C ILE A 418 15.17 2.43 6.09
N VAL A 419 15.17 3.48 5.31
CA VAL A 419 14.04 4.38 5.02
C VAL A 419 13.96 4.62 3.51
N ASP A 420 12.94 5.34 3.05
CA ASP A 420 12.74 5.57 1.61
C ASP A 420 12.90 7.07 1.28
N GLU A 421 13.77 7.39 0.33
CA GLU A 421 13.95 8.77 -0.12
C GLU A 421 12.99 9.14 -1.27
N ARG A 422 12.52 10.38 -1.25
CA ARG A 422 11.79 11.04 -2.34
C ARG A 422 12.44 12.38 -2.65
N LYS A 423 13.30 12.36 -3.64
CA LYS A 423 14.03 13.56 -4.09
C LYS A 423 13.04 14.67 -4.49
N PRO A 424 13.39 15.94 -4.25
CA PRO A 424 14.69 16.39 -3.73
C PRO A 424 14.80 16.44 -2.21
N THR A 425 13.70 16.39 -1.44
CA THR A 425 13.72 16.86 -0.04
C THR A 425 13.10 15.92 0.98
N VAL A 426 12.47 14.78 0.61
CA VAL A 426 11.67 13.98 1.54
C VAL A 426 12.28 12.62 1.84
N ILE A 427 12.27 12.26 3.13
CA ILE A 427 12.49 10.90 3.63
C ILE A 427 11.17 10.39 4.19
N ARG A 428 10.72 9.20 3.76
CA ARG A 428 9.52 8.54 4.27
C ARG A 428 9.91 7.46 5.26
N VAL A 429 9.21 7.44 6.38
CA VAL A 429 9.43 6.50 7.49
C VAL A 429 8.12 5.80 7.79
N ALA A 430 8.09 4.48 7.69
CA ALA A 430 6.85 3.71 7.81
C ALA A 430 7.03 2.49 8.74
N PRO A 431 6.80 2.64 10.06
CA PRO A 431 6.82 1.53 10.98
C PRO A 431 5.60 0.63 10.78
N ALA A 432 5.79 -0.47 10.03
CA ALA A 432 4.73 -1.43 9.72
C ALA A 432 4.35 -2.26 10.97
N PRO A 433 3.06 -2.34 11.35
CA PRO A 433 2.64 -2.97 12.62
C PRO A 433 3.02 -4.44 12.78
N LEU A 434 3.15 -5.19 11.68
CA LEU A 434 3.43 -6.63 11.74
C LEU A 434 4.85 -6.95 12.21
N TYR A 435 5.83 -6.13 11.86
CA TYR A 435 7.24 -6.48 12.12
C TYR A 435 8.06 -5.39 12.81
N ASN A 436 7.62 -4.13 12.79
CA ASN A 436 8.33 -3.08 13.52
C ASN A 436 7.98 -3.07 15.00
N SER A 437 9.01 -2.82 15.79
CA SER A 437 8.95 -2.65 17.25
C SER A 437 9.05 -1.17 17.62
N TYR A 438 8.70 -0.83 18.87
CA TYR A 438 8.93 0.51 19.40
C TYR A 438 10.41 0.80 19.57
N LYS A 439 11.24 -0.22 19.78
CA LYS A 439 12.71 -0.10 19.74
C LYS A 439 13.23 0.31 18.37
N ASP A 440 12.64 -0.18 17.27
CA ASP A 440 13.00 0.27 15.91
C ASP A 440 12.75 1.78 15.76
N VAL A 441 11.62 2.27 16.26
CA VAL A 441 11.28 3.70 16.26
C VAL A 441 12.28 4.51 17.09
N TYR A 442 12.60 4.03 18.28
CA TYR A 442 13.60 4.68 19.14
C TYR A 442 14.97 4.76 18.47
N GLN A 443 15.45 3.64 17.92
CA GLN A 443 16.73 3.57 17.22
C GLN A 443 16.77 4.51 16.01
N PHE A 444 15.68 4.57 15.25
CA PHE A 444 15.56 5.51 14.13
C PHE A 444 15.72 6.96 14.59
N VAL A 445 14.95 7.40 15.59
CA VAL A 445 14.98 8.82 16.02
C VAL A 445 16.32 9.19 16.62
N LYS A 446 16.93 8.30 17.42
CA LYS A 446 18.29 8.55 17.96
C LYS A 446 19.35 8.57 16.86
N GLY A 447 19.26 7.67 15.89
CA GLY A 447 20.11 7.65 14.71
C GLY A 447 19.97 8.92 13.87
N LEU A 448 18.72 9.35 13.63
CA LEU A 448 18.43 10.57 12.90
C LEU A 448 19.03 11.81 13.58
N LYS A 449 18.82 11.96 14.89
CA LYS A 449 19.44 13.06 15.67
C LYS A 449 20.95 13.07 15.55
N LYS A 450 21.58 11.90 15.70
CA LYS A 450 23.04 11.76 15.54
C LYS A 450 23.52 12.20 14.16
N VAL A 451 22.83 11.76 13.10
CA VAL A 451 23.16 12.10 11.72
C VAL A 451 22.93 13.59 11.45
N MET A 452 21.81 14.16 11.89
CA MET A 452 21.54 15.59 11.73
C MET A 452 22.59 16.45 12.40
N ASN A 453 23.00 16.13 13.63
CA ASN A 453 24.09 16.82 14.30
C ASN A 453 25.41 16.79 13.50
N GLN A 454 25.72 15.68 12.82
CA GLN A 454 26.91 15.58 11.97
C GLN A 454 26.78 16.37 10.66
N VAL A 455 25.59 16.34 10.05
CA VAL A 455 25.33 16.96 8.73
C VAL A 455 25.19 18.49 8.84
N TYR A 456 24.58 18.99 9.92
CA TYR A 456 24.28 20.41 10.08
C TYR A 456 25.28 21.14 11.04
N ALA A 457 26.20 20.43 11.72
CA ALA A 457 27.26 21.05 12.54
C ALA A 457 28.33 21.77 11.69
N ASN A 458 28.32 21.55 10.36
CA ASN A 458 29.18 22.19 9.37
C ASN A 458 28.31 23.06 8.46
#